data_9d2fcac3c44dde5a03ffb53f9a5cc8ba
#
_entry.id   9d2fcac3c44dde5a03ffb53f9a5cc8ba
#
_cell.length_a   1.000
_cell.length_b   1.000
_cell.length_c   1.000
_cell.angle_alpha   90.00
_cell.angle_beta   90.00
_cell.angle_gamma   90.00
#
_symmetry.space_group_name_H-M   'P 1'
#
loop_
_entity.id
_entity.type
_entity.pdbx_description
1 polymer ?
#
loop_
_entity_poly.entity_id
_entity_poly.type
_entity_poly.pdbx_seq_one_letter_code
_entity_poly.pdbx_strand_id
1 'polypeptide(L)'
;SSAWSVDLSRKVEAARSRGVRLVLVIEDRFKHFVDEKRSLVISPQVFLGAEDTESIRGTNVAYLSSTTTAMLLGKSQRKVIAKRKKINRSGKPQHHVFAVEFEVQQKLRIRKESGRNVIGIVRGQLYPDEAVVLSAHYDHIGMRGKEVFNGADDNASGTASLMEIAGTVAEMAEKGVRPKRTLVFALMTGEEKGLLGSLYYVHNPLVP
;
A
#
# COMPACT_ATOMS: atom_id res chain seq x y z
N SER A 1 13.89 24.80 1.94
CA SER A 1 14.29 23.41 1.64
C SER A 1 13.74 23.00 0.30
N SER A 2 14.56 22.42 -0.58
CA SER A 2 14.08 21.92 -1.87
C SER A 2 13.25 20.64 -1.68
N ALA A 3 12.31 20.37 -2.58
CA ALA A 3 11.53 19.11 -2.58
C ALA A 3 12.44 17.86 -2.55
N TRP A 4 13.67 17.96 -3.04
CA TRP A 4 14.69 16.93 -3.01
C TRP A 4 15.32 16.67 -1.65
N SER A 5 15.25 17.61 -0.72
CA SER A 5 15.85 17.45 0.61
C SER A 5 14.97 16.66 1.57
N VAL A 6 13.66 16.59 1.31
CA VAL A 6 12.66 16.02 2.21
C VAL A 6 12.13 14.67 1.73
N ASP A 7 11.95 14.52 0.42
CA ASP A 7 11.27 13.34 -0.16
C ASP A 7 12.27 12.26 -0.60
N LEU A 8 12.29 11.14 0.15
CA LEU A 8 13.10 9.98 -0.20
C LEU A 8 12.58 9.28 -1.46
N SER A 9 11.27 9.28 -1.70
CA SER A 9 10.65 8.59 -2.84
C SER A 9 11.18 9.13 -4.17
N ARG A 10 11.32 10.44 -4.30
CA ARG A 10 11.92 11.08 -5.47
C ARG A 10 13.38 10.70 -5.71
N LYS A 11 14.14 10.52 -4.62
CA LYS A 11 15.55 10.09 -4.71
C LYS A 11 15.64 8.64 -5.17
N VAL A 12 14.78 7.80 -4.67
CA VAL A 12 14.70 6.38 -5.06
C VAL A 12 14.28 6.26 -6.51
N GLU A 13 13.28 7.01 -6.95
CA GLU A 13 12.84 7.01 -8.34
C GLU A 13 13.93 7.53 -9.29
N ALA A 14 14.64 8.59 -8.91
CA ALA A 14 15.78 9.08 -9.68
C ALA A 14 16.97 8.10 -9.72
N ALA A 15 17.14 7.27 -8.70
CA ALA A 15 18.11 6.19 -8.68
C ALA A 15 17.65 5.03 -9.58
N ARG A 16 16.38 4.66 -9.50
CA ARG A 16 15.75 3.63 -10.32
C ARG A 16 15.87 3.92 -11.81
N SER A 17 15.53 5.15 -12.23
CA SER A 17 15.61 5.57 -13.62
C SER A 17 17.05 5.54 -14.19
N ARG A 18 18.06 5.41 -13.34
CA ARG A 18 19.49 5.27 -13.69
C ARG A 18 20.03 3.84 -13.49
N GLY A 19 19.16 2.86 -13.30
CA GLY A 19 19.55 1.46 -13.14
C GLY A 19 20.19 1.12 -11.79
N VAL A 20 20.06 1.97 -10.76
CA VAL A 20 20.55 1.67 -9.42
C VAL A 20 19.71 0.56 -8.81
N ARG A 21 20.35 -0.52 -8.39
CA ARG A 21 19.68 -1.72 -7.84
C ARG A 21 19.37 -1.61 -6.35
N LEU A 22 20.15 -0.83 -5.62
CA LEU A 22 20.05 -0.68 -4.17
C LEU A 22 20.39 0.74 -3.74
N VAL A 23 19.52 1.35 -2.96
CA VAL A 23 19.75 2.62 -2.28
C VAL A 23 19.95 2.36 -0.79
N LEU A 24 21.08 2.79 -0.26
CA LEU A 24 21.40 2.70 1.17
C LEU A 24 21.13 4.06 1.81
N VAL A 25 20.21 4.10 2.76
CA VAL A 25 19.84 5.30 3.50
C VAL A 25 20.46 5.24 4.89
N ILE A 26 21.29 6.22 5.21
CA ILE A 26 21.88 6.33 6.56
C ILE A 26 20.89 7.06 7.46
N GLU A 27 20.39 6.35 8.47
CA GLU A 27 19.43 6.86 9.44
C GLU A 27 20.11 7.09 10.80
N ASP A 28 20.22 8.34 11.20
CA ASP A 28 20.93 8.70 12.45
C ASP A 28 20.18 8.23 13.70
N ARG A 29 18.85 8.29 13.66
CA ARG A 29 17.96 7.83 14.74
C ARG A 29 17.41 6.43 14.44
N PHE A 30 18.28 5.52 14.02
CA PHE A 30 17.91 4.22 13.50
C PHE A 30 16.99 3.41 14.44
N LYS A 31 17.25 3.44 15.75
CA LYS A 31 16.38 2.76 16.73
C LYS A 31 14.96 3.32 16.70
N HIS A 32 14.82 4.62 16.78
CA HIS A 32 13.52 5.30 16.72
C HIS A 32 12.82 5.05 15.38
N PHE A 33 13.56 5.12 14.28
CA PHE A 33 13.05 4.78 12.95
C PHE A 33 12.51 3.33 12.89
N VAL A 34 13.24 2.37 13.46
CA VAL A 34 12.79 0.97 13.51
C VAL A 34 11.54 0.82 14.36
N ASP A 35 11.48 1.48 15.51
CA ASP A 35 10.33 1.43 16.40
C ASP A 35 9.07 2.01 15.73
N GLU A 36 9.20 3.13 15.02
CA GLU A 36 8.08 3.77 14.30
C GLU A 36 7.69 3.04 13.00
N LYS A 37 8.67 2.56 12.25
CA LYS A 37 8.46 2.06 10.88
C LYS A 37 8.50 0.54 10.76
N ARG A 38 8.75 -0.16 11.85
CA ARG A 38 8.90 -1.63 11.86
C ARG A 38 7.71 -2.32 11.19
N SER A 39 6.50 -1.93 11.53
CA SER A 39 5.29 -2.50 10.95
C SER A 39 5.24 -2.31 9.42
N LEU A 40 5.62 -1.14 8.93
CA LEU A 40 5.65 -0.85 7.49
C LEU A 40 6.73 -1.63 6.74
N VAL A 41 7.89 -1.83 7.38
CA VAL A 41 9.04 -2.51 6.74
C VAL A 41 8.87 -4.02 6.71
N ILE A 42 8.27 -4.60 7.76
CA ILE A 42 8.13 -6.05 7.89
C ILE A 42 6.73 -6.57 7.53
N SER A 43 5.75 -5.68 7.34
CA SER A 43 4.41 -6.08 6.91
C SER A 43 4.43 -6.61 5.47
N PRO A 44 3.70 -7.70 5.21
CA PRO A 44 3.52 -8.15 3.84
C PRO A 44 2.94 -7.04 2.96
N GLN A 45 3.52 -6.83 1.81
CA GLN A 45 2.92 -6.01 0.76
C GLN A 45 1.92 -6.86 0.00
N VAL A 46 0.72 -6.35 -0.24
CA VAL A 46 -0.32 -7.05 -0.99
C VAL A 46 -0.56 -6.32 -2.29
N PHE A 47 -0.60 -7.04 -3.39
CA PHE A 47 -0.80 -6.50 -4.72
C PHE A 47 -1.92 -7.26 -5.43
N LEU A 48 -2.70 -6.57 -6.23
CA LEU A 48 -3.72 -7.17 -7.08
C LEU A 48 -3.07 -7.73 -8.34
N GLY A 49 -3.41 -8.98 -8.70
CA GLY A 49 -3.02 -9.57 -9.99
C GLY A 49 -1.51 -9.78 -10.16
N ALA A 50 -0.84 -10.38 -9.19
CA ALA A 50 0.62 -10.55 -9.15
C ALA A 50 1.21 -11.49 -10.24
N GLU A 51 0.94 -11.25 -11.51
CA GLU A 51 1.74 -11.80 -12.59
C GLU A 51 2.97 -10.95 -12.89
N ASP A 52 2.97 -9.70 -12.50
CA ASP A 52 4.09 -8.78 -12.71
C ASP A 52 5.03 -8.74 -11.50
N THR A 53 5.83 -9.80 -11.36
CA THR A 53 6.94 -9.81 -10.39
C THR A 53 8.05 -8.81 -10.77
N GLU A 54 8.02 -8.21 -11.94
CA GLU A 54 8.97 -7.17 -12.33
C GLU A 54 8.69 -5.83 -11.64
N SER A 55 7.45 -5.52 -11.33
CA SER A 55 7.11 -4.33 -10.52
C SER A 55 7.69 -4.43 -9.10
N ILE A 56 7.85 -5.65 -8.58
CA ILE A 56 8.48 -5.93 -7.27
C ILE A 56 10.02 -5.83 -7.37
N ARG A 57 10.61 -5.92 -8.55
CA ARG A 57 12.05 -5.81 -8.83
C ARG A 57 12.56 -4.38 -8.95
N GLY A 58 11.89 -3.43 -8.31
CA GLY A 58 12.34 -2.03 -8.25
C GLY A 58 13.68 -1.86 -7.54
N THR A 59 14.15 -0.62 -7.46
CA THR A 59 15.32 -0.27 -6.64
C THR A 59 15.03 -0.57 -5.18
N ASN A 60 15.78 -1.50 -4.61
CA ASN A 60 15.67 -1.83 -3.19
C ASN A 60 16.17 -0.65 -2.34
N VAL A 61 15.53 -0.44 -1.20
CA VAL A 61 15.96 0.54 -0.21
C VAL A 61 16.31 -0.19 1.08
N ALA A 62 17.51 0.04 1.58
CA ALA A 62 17.92 -0.46 2.88
C ALA A 62 18.37 0.69 3.78
N TYR A 63 17.96 0.64 5.03
CA TYR A 63 18.32 1.63 6.03
C TYR A 63 19.49 1.13 6.87
N LEU A 64 20.48 1.97 7.03
CA LEU A 64 21.69 1.67 7.78
C LEU A 64 21.76 2.48 9.07
N SER A 65 22.09 1.82 10.17
CA SER A 65 22.50 2.50 11.39
C SER A 65 23.86 3.17 11.22
N SER A 66 24.20 4.10 12.10
CA SER A 66 25.54 4.68 12.14
C SER A 66 26.63 3.62 12.34
N THR A 67 26.35 2.60 13.16
CA THR A 67 27.26 1.47 13.39
C THR A 67 27.49 0.65 12.12
N THR A 68 26.40 0.24 11.45
CA THR A 68 26.48 -0.52 10.19
C THR A 68 27.18 0.31 9.10
N THR A 69 26.91 1.62 9.06
CA THR A 69 27.60 2.54 8.14
C THR A 69 29.10 2.59 8.41
N ALA A 70 29.50 2.62 9.69
CA ALA A 70 30.89 2.61 10.07
C ALA A 70 31.59 1.30 9.69
N MET A 71 30.91 0.17 9.87
CA MET A 71 31.43 -1.14 9.45
C MET A 71 31.61 -1.22 7.92
N LEU A 72 30.63 -0.74 7.17
CA LEU A 72 30.64 -0.77 5.70
C LEU A 72 31.70 0.16 5.11
N LEU A 73 31.83 1.37 5.62
CA LEU A 73 32.66 2.42 5.05
C LEU A 73 34.03 2.58 5.73
N GLY A 74 34.20 2.03 6.93
CA GLY A 74 35.41 2.16 7.72
C GLY A 74 35.84 3.63 7.88
N LYS A 75 37.12 3.93 7.64
CA LYS A 75 37.67 5.28 7.71
C LYS A 75 36.98 6.28 6.75
N SER A 76 36.36 5.79 5.68
CA SER A 76 35.65 6.61 4.69
C SER A 76 34.36 7.22 5.21
N GLN A 77 33.81 6.73 6.31
CA GLN A 77 32.63 7.34 6.97
C GLN A 77 32.83 8.83 7.26
N ARG A 78 34.05 9.25 7.63
CA ARG A 78 34.37 10.67 7.87
C ARG A 78 34.08 11.55 6.64
N LYS A 79 34.31 11.02 5.43
CA LYS A 79 34.02 11.72 4.17
C LYS A 79 32.51 11.91 3.97
N VAL A 80 31.68 10.91 4.33
CA VAL A 80 30.23 11.03 4.29
C VAL A 80 29.74 12.14 5.21
N ILE A 81 30.22 12.16 6.46
CA ILE A 81 29.86 13.19 7.45
C ILE A 81 30.26 14.59 6.95
N ALA A 82 31.46 14.72 6.41
CA ALA A 82 31.95 16.01 5.87
C ALA A 82 31.10 16.49 4.67
N LYS A 83 30.76 15.59 3.75
CA LYS A 83 29.89 15.89 2.60
C LYS A 83 28.49 16.30 3.06
N ARG A 84 27.91 15.58 4.02
CA ARG A 84 26.59 15.93 4.60
C ARG A 84 26.60 17.32 5.23
N LYS A 85 27.63 17.66 6.02
CA LYS A 85 27.79 19.01 6.56
C LYS A 85 27.89 20.08 5.46
N LYS A 86 28.55 19.76 4.36
CA LYS A 86 28.67 20.65 3.21
C LYS A 86 27.33 20.84 2.48
N ILE A 87 26.56 19.76 2.27
CA ILE A 87 25.20 19.81 1.71
C ILE A 87 24.30 20.69 2.58
N ASN A 88 24.30 20.47 3.89
CA ASN A 88 23.47 21.23 4.82
C ASN A 88 23.79 22.73 4.84
N ARG A 89 25.06 23.10 4.64
CA ARG A 89 25.49 24.51 4.56
C ARG A 89 25.18 25.17 3.23
N SER A 90 25.41 24.47 2.12
CA SER A 90 25.37 25.06 0.78
C SER A 90 24.07 24.82 0.01
N GLY A 91 23.23 23.88 0.46
CA GLY A 91 22.06 23.41 -0.30
C GLY A 91 22.43 22.69 -1.61
N LYS A 92 23.72 22.53 -1.91
CA LYS A 92 24.19 21.94 -3.17
C LYS A 92 24.53 20.46 -2.98
N PRO A 93 24.15 19.57 -3.93
CA PRO A 93 24.44 18.15 -3.85
C PRO A 93 25.98 17.94 -3.84
N GLN A 94 26.40 16.93 -3.10
CA GLN A 94 27.78 16.47 -3.06
C GLN A 94 27.80 15.00 -3.42
N HIS A 95 28.73 14.62 -4.27
CA HIS A 95 28.89 13.23 -4.63
C HIS A 95 30.29 12.72 -4.28
N HIS A 96 30.42 11.43 -4.03
CA HIS A 96 31.67 10.73 -3.82
C HIS A 96 31.48 9.24 -4.10
N VAL A 97 32.45 8.66 -4.76
CA VAL A 97 32.48 7.22 -5.01
C VAL A 97 33.32 6.56 -3.92
N PHE A 98 32.77 5.54 -3.29
CA PHE A 98 33.43 4.71 -2.31
C PHE A 98 33.72 3.33 -2.94
N ALA A 99 34.96 2.89 -2.87
CA ALA A 99 35.30 1.51 -3.23
C ALA A 99 35.01 0.62 -2.01
N VAL A 100 33.82 0.00 -1.99
CA VAL A 100 33.39 -0.94 -0.97
C VAL A 100 32.79 -2.16 -1.65
N GLU A 101 33.08 -3.33 -1.11
CA GLU A 101 32.47 -4.58 -1.51
C GLU A 101 31.56 -5.05 -0.38
N PHE A 102 30.34 -5.43 -0.72
CA PHE A 102 29.39 -6.02 0.21
C PHE A 102 28.39 -6.89 -0.55
N GLU A 103 27.87 -7.86 0.15
CA GLU A 103 26.82 -8.74 -0.37
C GLU A 103 25.52 -8.50 0.38
N VAL A 104 24.43 -8.42 -0.36
CA VAL A 104 23.07 -8.35 0.20
C VAL A 104 22.28 -9.54 -0.35
N GLN A 105 21.86 -10.42 0.55
CA GLN A 105 20.95 -11.51 0.21
C GLN A 105 19.55 -11.16 0.69
N GLN A 106 18.61 -11.10 -0.22
CA GLN A 106 17.19 -10.88 0.06
C GLN A 106 16.38 -12.05 -0.48
N LYS A 107 15.59 -12.67 0.38
CA LYS A 107 14.62 -13.70 -0.03
C LYS A 107 13.22 -13.10 0.03
N LEU A 108 12.55 -13.03 -1.12
CA LEU A 108 11.15 -12.66 -1.21
C LEU A 108 10.31 -13.93 -1.17
N ARG A 109 9.34 -13.99 -0.26
CA ARG A 109 8.30 -15.03 -0.28
C ARG A 109 7.04 -14.42 -0.87
N ILE A 110 6.64 -14.93 -2.03
CA ILE A 110 5.36 -14.58 -2.64
C ILE A 110 4.36 -15.64 -2.22
N ARG A 111 3.23 -15.19 -1.69
CA ARG A 111 2.09 -16.02 -1.34
C ARG A 111 0.89 -15.52 -2.12
N LYS A 112 0.25 -16.40 -2.86
CA LYS A 112 -0.98 -16.08 -3.59
C LYS A 112 -2.17 -16.36 -2.68
N GLU A 113 -2.99 -15.36 -2.51
CA GLU A 113 -4.26 -15.47 -1.78
C GLU A 113 -5.38 -14.98 -2.69
N SER A 114 -6.59 -15.47 -2.46
CA SER A 114 -7.77 -15.01 -3.19
C SER A 114 -8.75 -14.33 -2.25
N GLY A 115 -9.19 -13.14 -2.62
CA GLY A 115 -10.34 -12.46 -2.02
C GLY A 115 -11.55 -12.53 -2.94
N ARG A 116 -12.72 -12.19 -2.41
CA ARG A 116 -13.96 -12.15 -3.19
C ARG A 116 -14.73 -10.88 -2.83
N ASN A 117 -15.17 -10.14 -3.84
CA ASN A 117 -16.26 -9.18 -3.65
C ASN A 117 -17.58 -9.94 -3.73
N VAL A 118 -18.56 -9.53 -2.94
CA VAL A 118 -19.92 -10.08 -3.00
C VAL A 118 -20.83 -9.02 -3.57
N ILE A 119 -21.46 -9.32 -4.71
CA ILE A 119 -22.27 -8.35 -5.44
C ILE A 119 -23.70 -8.85 -5.57
N GLY A 120 -24.66 -8.04 -5.10
CA GLY A 120 -26.08 -8.22 -5.33
C GLY A 120 -26.60 -7.17 -6.31
N ILE A 121 -27.49 -7.56 -7.21
CA ILE A 121 -28.07 -6.63 -8.20
C ILE A 121 -29.58 -6.76 -8.21
N VAL A 122 -30.28 -5.63 -8.06
CA VAL A 122 -31.72 -5.52 -8.30
C VAL A 122 -31.94 -4.60 -9.50
N ARG A 123 -32.39 -5.17 -10.61
CA ARG A 123 -32.62 -4.43 -11.86
C ARG A 123 -33.72 -3.38 -11.72
N GLY A 124 -33.43 -2.21 -12.24
CA GLY A 124 -34.37 -1.10 -12.32
C GLY A 124 -35.53 -1.35 -13.27
N GLN A 125 -36.68 -0.78 -12.98
CA GLN A 125 -37.89 -0.93 -13.78
C GLN A 125 -37.98 0.08 -14.93
N LEU A 126 -37.53 1.31 -14.73
CA LEU A 126 -37.66 2.39 -15.72
C LEU A 126 -36.35 2.67 -16.47
N TYR A 127 -35.23 2.63 -15.75
CA TYR A 127 -33.90 2.93 -16.26
C TYR A 127 -32.94 1.80 -15.88
N PRO A 128 -33.10 0.59 -16.47
CA PRO A 128 -32.33 -0.59 -16.07
C PRO A 128 -30.84 -0.47 -16.38
N ASP A 129 -30.44 0.37 -17.32
CA ASP A 129 -29.06 0.59 -17.74
C ASP A 129 -28.36 1.70 -16.94
N GLU A 130 -29.12 2.40 -16.09
CA GLU A 130 -28.56 3.33 -15.13
C GLU A 130 -28.39 2.65 -13.76
N ALA A 131 -27.18 2.63 -13.22
CA ALA A 131 -26.89 1.94 -11.95
C ALA A 131 -26.55 2.93 -10.82
N VAL A 132 -27.04 2.61 -9.62
CA VAL A 132 -26.59 3.21 -8.37
C VAL A 132 -25.86 2.13 -7.58
N VAL A 133 -24.60 2.36 -7.29
CA VAL A 133 -23.75 1.42 -6.54
C VAL A 133 -23.70 1.87 -5.08
N LEU A 134 -24.10 0.98 -4.18
CA LEU A 134 -23.92 1.12 -2.74
C LEU A 134 -22.83 0.13 -2.34
N SER A 135 -21.81 0.60 -1.63
CA SER A 135 -20.69 -0.23 -1.26
C SER A 135 -20.29 -0.10 0.19
N ALA A 136 -19.78 -1.19 0.76
CA ALA A 136 -19.12 -1.24 2.04
C ALA A 136 -18.01 -2.29 1.97
N HIS A 137 -16.95 -2.16 2.76
CA HIS A 137 -15.97 -3.23 2.86
C HIS A 137 -16.25 -4.10 4.08
N TYR A 138 -16.00 -5.40 3.95
CA TYR A 138 -16.29 -6.37 5.00
C TYR A 138 -15.02 -6.93 5.67
N ASP A 139 -13.85 -6.59 5.15
CA ASP A 139 -12.58 -6.90 5.80
C ASP A 139 -12.19 -5.84 6.84
N HIS A 140 -11.33 -6.22 7.77
CA HIS A 140 -10.70 -5.32 8.72
C HIS A 140 -9.28 -5.79 9.03
N ILE A 141 -8.53 -4.99 9.81
CA ILE A 141 -7.12 -5.22 10.17
C ILE A 141 -6.90 -6.57 10.87
N GLY A 142 -7.86 -7.01 11.69
CA GLY A 142 -7.78 -8.24 12.46
C GLY A 142 -6.88 -8.10 13.70
N MET A 143 -5.70 -8.69 13.71
CA MET A 143 -4.79 -8.66 14.86
C MET A 143 -3.41 -8.09 14.49
N ARG A 144 -2.86 -7.27 15.38
CA ARG A 144 -1.45 -6.86 15.37
C ARG A 144 -0.77 -7.29 16.67
N GLY A 145 -0.01 -8.36 16.60
CA GLY A 145 0.56 -8.97 17.79
C GLY A 145 -0.52 -9.52 18.71
N LYS A 146 -0.72 -8.91 19.89
CA LYS A 146 -1.77 -9.28 20.86
C LYS A 146 -2.98 -8.34 20.81
N GLU A 147 -2.92 -7.28 20.05
CA GLU A 147 -3.99 -6.30 19.92
C GLU A 147 -5.00 -6.73 18.86
N VAL A 148 -6.27 -6.75 19.24
CA VAL A 148 -7.39 -7.11 18.36
C VAL A 148 -8.10 -5.85 17.90
N PHE A 149 -8.23 -5.70 16.58
CA PHE A 149 -8.98 -4.63 15.94
C PHE A 149 -10.30 -5.21 15.47
N ASN A 150 -11.38 -4.85 16.15
CA ASN A 150 -12.68 -5.48 15.96
C ASN A 150 -13.44 -4.98 14.71
N GLY A 151 -13.16 -3.75 14.26
CA GLY A 151 -13.78 -3.18 13.06
C GLY A 151 -15.29 -2.94 13.17
N ALA A 152 -15.79 -2.64 14.38
CA ALA A 152 -17.24 -2.47 14.56
C ALA A 152 -17.80 -1.29 13.74
N ASP A 153 -17.11 -0.16 13.77
CA ASP A 153 -17.46 1.03 13.02
C ASP A 153 -16.79 1.10 11.64
N ASP A 154 -15.60 0.56 11.55
CA ASP A 154 -14.80 0.44 10.33
C ASP A 154 -14.55 -1.04 9.95
N ASN A 155 -15.42 -1.73 9.16
CA ASN A 155 -16.65 -1.17 8.61
C ASN A 155 -17.81 -2.19 8.75
N ALA A 156 -17.92 -2.87 9.92
CA ALA A 156 -19.02 -3.80 10.16
C ALA A 156 -20.38 -3.08 10.16
N SER A 157 -20.44 -1.85 10.68
CA SER A 157 -21.66 -1.04 10.67
C SER A 157 -22.15 -0.74 9.26
N GLY A 158 -21.27 -0.32 8.36
CA GLY A 158 -21.60 -0.09 6.96
C GLY A 158 -21.98 -1.38 6.23
N THR A 159 -21.26 -2.47 6.47
CA THR A 159 -21.56 -3.79 5.91
C THR A 159 -22.94 -4.28 6.35
N ALA A 160 -23.26 -4.21 7.64
CA ALA A 160 -24.57 -4.62 8.16
C ALA A 160 -25.71 -3.77 7.59
N SER A 161 -25.51 -2.45 7.53
CA SER A 161 -26.49 -1.53 6.93
C SER A 161 -26.74 -1.84 5.46
N LEU A 162 -25.67 -2.11 4.69
CA LEU A 162 -25.77 -2.46 3.28
C LEU A 162 -26.54 -3.78 3.08
N MET A 163 -26.28 -4.78 3.91
CA MET A 163 -26.99 -6.07 3.84
C MET A 163 -28.47 -5.91 4.15
N GLU A 164 -28.83 -5.12 5.17
CA GLU A 164 -30.24 -4.86 5.53
C GLU A 164 -30.98 -4.13 4.43
N ILE A 165 -30.36 -3.11 3.83
CA ILE A 165 -30.94 -2.39 2.69
C ILE A 165 -31.12 -3.32 1.50
N ALA A 166 -30.11 -4.15 1.19
CA ALA A 166 -30.17 -5.10 0.09
C ALA A 166 -31.30 -6.13 0.28
N GLY A 167 -31.45 -6.68 1.49
CA GLY A 167 -32.53 -7.59 1.84
C GLY A 167 -33.90 -6.95 1.67
N THR A 168 -34.11 -5.75 2.22
CA THR A 168 -35.36 -5.00 2.09
C THR A 168 -35.70 -4.72 0.63
N VAL A 169 -34.74 -4.26 -0.17
CA VAL A 169 -34.97 -3.98 -1.59
C VAL A 169 -35.28 -5.26 -2.37
N ALA A 170 -34.64 -6.37 -2.06
CA ALA A 170 -34.92 -7.67 -2.69
C ALA A 170 -36.35 -8.13 -2.38
N GLU A 171 -36.78 -8.08 -1.13
CA GLU A 171 -38.17 -8.42 -0.74
C GLU A 171 -39.20 -7.53 -1.42
N MET A 172 -38.93 -6.22 -1.53
CA MET A 172 -39.82 -5.31 -2.26
C MET A 172 -39.90 -5.68 -3.73
N ALA A 173 -38.78 -6.04 -4.34
CA ALA A 173 -38.73 -6.42 -5.75
C ALA A 173 -39.51 -7.74 -6.01
N GLU A 174 -39.46 -8.71 -5.09
CA GLU A 174 -40.26 -9.94 -5.15
C GLU A 174 -41.76 -9.66 -5.08
N LYS A 175 -42.17 -8.65 -4.33
CA LYS A 175 -43.57 -8.18 -4.23
C LYS A 175 -43.98 -7.27 -5.41
N GLY A 176 -43.11 -7.11 -6.43
CA GLY A 176 -43.41 -6.32 -7.63
C GLY A 176 -43.03 -4.83 -7.50
N VAL A 177 -42.54 -4.38 -6.36
CA VAL A 177 -42.09 -3.00 -6.15
C VAL A 177 -40.59 -2.89 -6.44
N ARG A 178 -40.26 -2.43 -7.64
CA ARG A 178 -38.87 -2.34 -8.07
C ARG A 178 -38.35 -0.90 -8.09
N PRO A 179 -37.04 -0.70 -7.87
CA PRO A 179 -36.43 0.62 -7.99
C PRO A 179 -36.52 1.11 -9.43
N LYS A 180 -36.48 2.44 -9.62
CA LYS A 180 -36.47 3.03 -10.98
C LYS A 180 -35.19 2.71 -11.73
N ARG A 181 -34.04 2.79 -11.04
CA ARG A 181 -32.70 2.47 -11.55
C ARG A 181 -32.21 1.14 -10.98
N THR A 182 -31.27 0.52 -11.64
CA THR A 182 -30.60 -0.66 -11.12
C THR A 182 -29.82 -0.32 -9.85
N LEU A 183 -30.02 -1.09 -8.80
CA LEU A 183 -29.24 -1.00 -7.57
C LEU A 183 -28.21 -2.12 -7.52
N VAL A 184 -26.98 -1.76 -7.25
CA VAL A 184 -25.86 -2.69 -7.07
C VAL A 184 -25.38 -2.56 -5.63
N PHE A 185 -25.45 -3.65 -4.89
CA PHE A 185 -24.97 -3.78 -3.53
C PHE A 185 -23.63 -4.49 -3.57
N ALA A 186 -22.56 -3.80 -3.19
CA ALA A 186 -21.20 -4.28 -3.36
C ALA A 186 -20.47 -4.36 -2.02
N LEU A 187 -20.29 -5.58 -1.50
CA LEU A 187 -19.43 -5.86 -0.35
C LEU A 187 -18.00 -6.11 -0.85
N MET A 188 -17.12 -5.19 -0.56
CA MET A 188 -15.75 -5.20 -1.04
C MET A 188 -14.81 -5.89 -0.05
N THR A 189 -13.76 -6.54 -0.58
CA THR A 189 -12.69 -7.14 0.21
C THR A 189 -11.38 -6.39 0.03
N GLY A 190 -10.45 -6.54 0.98
CA GLY A 190 -9.10 -6.01 0.87
C GLY A 190 -9.01 -4.49 0.86
N GLU A 191 -9.95 -3.80 1.46
CA GLU A 191 -9.93 -2.35 1.63
C GLU A 191 -8.72 -1.93 2.45
N GLU A 192 -8.50 -2.57 3.59
CA GLU A 192 -7.40 -2.35 4.54
C GLU A 192 -6.00 -2.64 3.97
N LYS A 193 -5.96 -3.23 2.79
CA LYS A 193 -4.73 -3.54 2.03
C LYS A 193 -4.53 -2.63 0.83
N GLY A 194 -5.28 -1.55 0.73
CA GLY A 194 -5.20 -0.55 -0.32
C GLY A 194 -6.31 -0.66 -1.36
N LEU A 195 -7.56 -0.78 -0.90
CA LEU A 195 -8.77 -0.74 -1.75
C LEU A 195 -8.79 -1.84 -2.83
N LEU A 196 -8.18 -3.01 -2.58
CA LEU A 196 -7.94 -4.01 -3.63
C LEU A 196 -9.24 -4.51 -4.27
N GLY A 197 -10.28 -4.76 -3.48
CA GLY A 197 -11.57 -5.21 -4.00
C GLY A 197 -12.27 -4.16 -4.85
N SER A 198 -12.27 -2.91 -4.41
CA SER A 198 -12.84 -1.79 -5.16
C SER A 198 -12.05 -1.54 -6.46
N LEU A 199 -10.73 -1.60 -6.41
CA LEU A 199 -9.88 -1.47 -7.59
C LEU A 199 -10.16 -2.58 -8.60
N TYR A 200 -10.29 -3.84 -8.12
CA TYR A 200 -10.67 -4.95 -8.99
C TYR A 200 -12.03 -4.72 -9.65
N TYR A 201 -13.04 -4.28 -8.89
CA TYR A 201 -14.38 -4.02 -9.39
C TYR A 201 -14.41 -2.93 -10.45
N VAL A 202 -13.66 -1.84 -10.26
CA VAL A 202 -13.55 -0.74 -11.26
C VAL A 202 -12.96 -1.22 -12.58
N HIS A 203 -12.01 -2.16 -12.53
CA HIS A 203 -11.41 -2.74 -13.75
C HIS A 203 -12.25 -3.88 -14.36
N ASN A 204 -13.16 -4.46 -13.57
CA ASN A 204 -14.01 -5.58 -13.98
C ASN A 204 -15.46 -5.35 -13.53
N PRO A 205 -16.13 -4.29 -14.00
CA PRO A 205 -17.47 -3.95 -13.55
C PRO A 205 -18.49 -4.97 -14.06
N LEU A 206 -19.56 -5.23 -13.27
CA LEU A 206 -20.67 -6.11 -13.65
C LEU A 206 -21.84 -5.34 -14.30
N VAL A 207 -21.77 -4.02 -14.24
CA VAL A 207 -22.73 -3.10 -14.88
C VAL A 207 -21.97 -2.03 -15.63
N PRO A 208 -22.55 -1.45 -16.70
CA PRO A 208 -21.88 -0.44 -17.50
C PRO A 208 -21.39 0.76 -16.72
#